data_63038449fa8090144dd88a92b9fc0fbf
#
_entry.id   63038449fa8090144dd88a92b9fc0fbf
#
_cell.length_a   1.000
_cell.length_b   1.000
_cell.length_c   1.000
_cell.angle_alpha   90.00
_cell.angle_beta   90.00
_cell.angle_gamma   90.00
#
_symmetry.space_group_name_H-M   'P 1'
#
loop_
_entity.id
_entity.type
_entity.pdbx_description
1 polymer ?
#
loop_
_entity_poly.entity_id
_entity_poly.type
_entity_poly.pdbx_seq_one_letter_code
_entity_poly.pdbx_strand_id
1 'polypeptide(L)'
;MNILLTLDENYLLPCKVMLDSLFASNPAEADVTVYLLHSAIPAEKLVELASFCAAFGAALRPIAVDAALFESAPTSKRYPKEMYYRLLSPLILPQEVERVLYLDPDMLIINPLRPLWETDLYGKAFAAASHTGLTEMANGINQMRLDTEHEYFNSGVM
;
A
#
# COMPACT_ATOMS: atom_id res chain seq x y z
N MET A 1 -1.28 1.53 14.57
CA MET A 1 -1.79 1.09 13.23
C MET A 1 -0.60 0.97 12.30
N ASN A 2 -0.48 -0.14 11.55
CA ASN A 2 0.61 -0.36 10.60
C ASN A 2 0.11 -0.08 9.18
N ILE A 3 0.72 0.90 8.51
CA ILE A 3 0.44 1.26 7.12
C ILE A 3 1.54 0.68 6.24
N LEU A 4 1.19 0.08 5.12
CA LEU A 4 2.13 -0.45 4.14
C LEU A 4 2.03 0.35 2.84
N LEU A 5 3.16 0.83 2.36
CA LEU A 5 3.30 1.58 1.10
C LEU A 5 4.34 0.91 0.21
N THR A 6 4.13 1.01 -1.09
CA THR A 6 5.13 0.62 -2.10
C THR A 6 5.24 1.71 -3.14
N LEU A 7 6.41 2.30 -3.32
CA LEU A 7 6.59 3.39 -4.28
C LEU A 7 8.07 3.54 -4.72
N ASP A 8 8.25 4.23 -5.81
CA ASP A 8 9.53 4.77 -6.26
C ASP A 8 9.70 6.25 -5.85
N GLU A 9 10.84 6.85 -6.20
CA GLU A 9 11.14 8.26 -5.88
C GLU A 9 10.12 9.24 -6.48
N ASN A 10 9.53 8.92 -7.65
CA ASN A 10 8.58 9.81 -8.34
C ASN A 10 7.26 9.97 -7.56
N TYR A 11 6.92 8.98 -6.75
CA TYR A 11 5.69 8.98 -5.94
C TYR A 11 5.87 9.56 -4.54
N LEU A 12 7.05 10.10 -4.18
CA LEU A 12 7.27 10.69 -2.85
C LEU A 12 6.38 11.90 -2.56
N LEU A 13 6.12 12.77 -3.56
CA LEU A 13 5.24 13.91 -3.36
C LEU A 13 3.77 13.49 -3.22
N PRO A 14 3.18 12.67 -4.10
CA PRO A 14 1.86 12.08 -3.85
C PRO A 14 1.75 11.39 -2.49
N CYS A 15 2.76 10.60 -2.12
CA CYS A 15 2.81 9.91 -0.82
C CYS A 15 2.74 10.89 0.36
N LYS A 16 3.47 12.00 0.33
CA LYS A 16 3.39 13.04 1.38
C LYS A 16 1.99 13.63 1.48
N VAL A 17 1.32 13.90 0.35
CA VAL A 17 -0.05 14.42 0.32
C VAL A 17 -1.02 13.38 0.91
N MET A 18 -0.87 12.11 0.55
CA MET A 18 -1.67 11.02 1.12
C MET A 18 -1.45 10.90 2.62
N LEU A 19 -0.20 10.89 3.10
CA LEU A 19 0.14 10.80 4.52
C LEU A 19 -0.37 12.02 5.31
N ASP A 20 -0.26 13.24 4.75
CA ASP A 20 -0.81 14.45 5.37
C ASP A 20 -2.32 14.31 5.59
N SER A 21 -3.04 13.88 4.55
CA SER A 21 -4.49 13.63 4.62
C SER A 21 -4.84 12.51 5.60
N LEU A 22 -4.00 11.48 5.72
CA LEU A 22 -4.16 10.39 6.68
C LEU A 22 -4.05 10.94 8.11
N PHE A 23 -3.00 11.69 8.43
CA PHE A 23 -2.80 12.24 9.77
C PHE A 23 -3.89 13.26 10.13
N ALA A 24 -4.28 14.12 9.17
CA ALA A 24 -5.36 15.08 9.36
C ALA A 24 -6.72 14.41 9.65
N SER A 25 -7.03 13.30 8.98
CA SER A 25 -8.28 12.56 9.15
C SER A 25 -8.28 11.59 10.36
N ASN A 26 -7.09 11.35 10.96
CA ASN A 26 -6.92 10.40 12.05
C ASN A 26 -6.14 11.01 13.25
N PRO A 27 -6.52 12.17 13.76
CA PRO A 27 -5.73 12.88 14.79
C PRO A 27 -5.68 12.14 16.14
N ALA A 28 -6.57 11.19 16.38
CA ALA A 28 -6.60 10.39 17.61
C ALA A 28 -5.78 9.09 17.50
N GLU A 29 -5.23 8.78 16.32
CA GLU A 29 -4.44 7.58 16.15
C GLU A 29 -3.02 7.79 16.68
N ALA A 30 -2.75 7.15 17.81
CA ALA A 30 -1.38 7.01 18.32
C ALA A 30 -0.68 5.80 17.66
N ASP A 31 0.65 5.81 17.70
CA ASP A 31 1.49 4.66 17.29
C ASP A 31 1.29 4.20 15.83
N VAL A 32 1.17 5.17 14.91
CA VAL A 32 1.16 4.85 13.48
C VAL A 32 2.59 4.51 13.03
N THR A 33 2.74 3.33 12.43
CA THR A 33 4.00 2.91 11.78
C THR A 33 3.77 2.77 10.29
N VAL A 34 4.58 3.45 9.50
CA VAL A 34 4.55 3.41 8.04
C VAL A 34 5.70 2.53 7.55
N TYR A 35 5.40 1.35 7.03
CA TYR A 35 6.35 0.48 6.34
C TYR A 35 6.38 0.86 4.87
N LEU A 36 7.57 1.23 4.38
CA LEU A 36 7.77 1.65 2.99
C LEU A 36 8.68 0.65 2.27
N LEU A 37 8.12 -0.13 1.34
CA LEU A 37 8.89 -1.01 0.48
C LEU A 37 9.35 -0.24 -0.76
N HIS A 38 10.67 -0.23 -1.02
CA HIS A 38 11.25 0.50 -2.13
C HIS A 38 12.52 -0.20 -2.65
N SER A 39 12.95 0.13 -3.86
CA SER A 39 14.20 -0.43 -4.43
C SER A 39 15.35 0.59 -4.50
N ALA A 40 15.07 1.85 -4.74
CA ALA A 40 16.10 2.83 -5.11
C ALA A 40 15.81 4.26 -4.65
N ILE A 41 15.05 4.47 -3.58
CA ILE A 41 14.85 5.82 -3.02
C ILE A 41 16.15 6.27 -2.33
N PRO A 42 16.72 7.45 -2.65
CA PRO A 42 17.91 7.97 -2.01
C PRO A 42 17.75 8.14 -0.50
N ALA A 43 18.83 7.89 0.25
CA ALA A 43 18.79 7.93 1.73
C ALA A 43 18.35 9.29 2.28
N GLU A 44 18.77 10.39 1.67
CA GLU A 44 18.35 11.75 2.05
C GLU A 44 16.85 11.96 1.92
N LYS A 45 16.22 11.38 0.89
CA LYS A 45 14.75 11.43 0.70
C LYS A 45 13.99 10.60 1.74
N LEU A 46 14.56 9.46 2.13
CA LEU A 46 14.01 8.63 3.20
C LEU A 46 14.09 9.35 4.55
N VAL A 47 15.20 10.04 4.84
CA VAL A 47 15.35 10.87 6.05
C VAL A 47 14.35 12.01 6.07
N GLU A 48 14.14 12.69 4.93
CA GLU A 48 13.15 13.76 4.78
C GLU A 48 11.73 13.24 5.05
N LEU A 49 11.37 12.07 4.47
CA LEU A 49 10.06 11.45 4.69
C LEU A 49 9.89 10.97 6.14
N ALA A 50 10.95 10.42 6.75
CA ALA A 50 10.92 10.02 8.15
C ALA A 50 10.69 11.22 9.08
N SER A 51 11.35 12.35 8.82
CA SER A 51 11.16 13.58 9.56
C SER A 51 9.74 14.14 9.40
N PHE A 52 9.19 14.03 8.20
CA PHE A 52 7.79 14.38 7.95
C PHE A 52 6.83 13.52 8.78
N CYS A 53 6.96 12.19 8.75
CA CYS A 53 6.13 11.30 9.58
C CYS A 53 6.27 11.60 11.08
N ALA A 54 7.50 11.83 11.54
CA ALA A 54 7.79 12.11 12.95
C ALA A 54 7.11 13.38 13.45
N ALA A 55 6.92 14.39 12.60
CA ALA A 55 6.19 15.62 12.96
C ALA A 55 4.72 15.35 13.35
N PHE A 56 4.15 14.22 12.90
CA PHE A 56 2.81 13.76 13.27
C PHE A 56 2.82 12.62 14.31
N GLY A 57 3.98 12.34 14.93
CA GLY A 57 4.12 11.25 15.90
C GLY A 57 4.16 9.84 15.29
N ALA A 58 4.30 9.73 13.98
CA ALA A 58 4.37 8.46 13.26
C ALA A 58 5.82 8.02 13.01
N ALA A 59 6.07 6.71 12.96
CA ALA A 59 7.36 6.14 12.61
C ALA A 59 7.40 5.70 11.14
N LEU A 60 8.45 6.08 10.39
CA LEU A 60 8.74 5.49 9.09
C LEU A 60 9.73 4.32 9.24
N ARG A 61 9.42 3.20 8.59
CA ARG A 61 10.27 2.00 8.49
C ARG A 61 10.51 1.67 7.01
N PRO A 62 11.53 2.25 6.37
CA PRO A 62 11.88 1.90 5.00
C PRO A 62 12.51 0.51 4.95
N ILE A 63 12.11 -0.29 3.96
CA ILE A 63 12.61 -1.64 3.71
C ILE A 63 13.01 -1.72 2.24
N ALA A 64 14.29 -1.93 2.00
CA ALA A 64 14.82 -2.10 0.66
C ALA A 64 14.42 -3.47 0.10
N VAL A 65 13.84 -3.48 -1.11
CA VAL A 65 13.49 -4.69 -1.86
C VAL A 65 14.47 -4.87 -3.00
N ASP A 66 14.98 -6.08 -3.18
CA ASP A 66 15.79 -6.41 -4.35
C ASP A 66 14.91 -6.39 -5.62
N ALA A 67 15.11 -5.38 -6.45
CA ALA A 67 14.38 -5.22 -7.71
C ALA A 67 14.57 -6.38 -8.70
N ALA A 68 15.62 -7.19 -8.54
CA ALA A 68 15.88 -8.37 -9.37
C ALA A 68 14.81 -9.45 -9.19
N LEU A 69 14.15 -9.51 -8.03
CA LEU A 69 13.04 -10.44 -7.77
C LEU A 69 11.86 -10.29 -8.76
N PHE A 70 11.74 -9.10 -9.36
CA PHE A 70 10.65 -8.79 -10.31
C PHE A 70 11.18 -8.39 -11.70
N GLU A 71 12.38 -8.82 -12.07
CA GLU A 71 12.97 -8.44 -13.35
C GLU A 71 12.16 -8.95 -14.55
N SER A 72 11.55 -10.14 -14.44
CA SER A 72 10.70 -10.73 -15.47
C SER A 72 9.21 -10.36 -15.33
N ALA A 73 8.82 -9.59 -14.30
CA ALA A 73 7.43 -9.20 -14.11
C ALA A 73 6.97 -8.24 -15.22
N PRO A 74 5.75 -8.40 -15.76
CA PRO A 74 5.24 -7.50 -16.77
C PRO A 74 5.05 -6.09 -16.19
N THR A 75 5.78 -5.11 -16.74
CA THR A 75 5.73 -3.72 -16.29
C THR A 75 5.33 -2.78 -17.41
N SER A 76 4.81 -1.62 -17.06
CA SER A 76 4.51 -0.53 -17.98
C SER A 76 4.72 0.80 -17.25
N LYS A 77 4.62 1.93 -17.97
CA LYS A 77 4.65 3.25 -17.32
C LYS A 77 3.58 3.41 -16.22
N ARG A 78 2.45 2.74 -16.37
CA ARG A 78 1.33 2.78 -15.41
C ARG A 78 1.50 1.76 -14.28
N TYR A 79 2.22 0.67 -14.53
CA TYR A 79 2.39 -0.44 -13.60
C TYR A 79 3.89 -0.70 -13.41
N PRO A 80 4.58 0.08 -12.56
CA PRO A 80 5.99 -0.09 -12.27
C PRO A 80 6.23 -1.34 -11.39
N LYS A 81 7.49 -1.76 -11.26
CA LYS A 81 7.88 -2.95 -10.46
C LYS A 81 7.45 -2.83 -9.00
N GLU A 82 7.47 -1.64 -8.45
CA GLU A 82 7.14 -1.35 -7.06
C GLU A 82 5.73 -1.80 -6.67
N MET A 83 4.79 -1.84 -7.62
CA MET A 83 3.45 -2.36 -7.36
C MET A 83 3.44 -3.83 -6.92
N TYR A 84 4.44 -4.63 -7.34
CA TYR A 84 4.54 -6.04 -6.96
C TYR A 84 5.12 -6.23 -5.57
N TYR A 85 5.83 -5.24 -4.99
CA TYR A 85 6.48 -5.39 -3.69
C TYR A 85 5.49 -5.70 -2.56
N ARG A 86 4.23 -5.27 -2.69
CA ARG A 86 3.17 -5.62 -1.73
C ARG A 86 2.97 -7.14 -1.57
N LEU A 87 3.27 -7.92 -2.62
CA LEU A 87 3.16 -9.39 -2.60
C LEU A 87 4.22 -10.03 -1.71
N LEU A 88 5.33 -9.33 -1.45
CA LEU A 88 6.40 -9.80 -0.57
C LEU A 88 6.14 -9.45 0.91
N SER A 89 5.14 -8.65 1.22
CA SER A 89 4.90 -8.18 2.59
C SER A 89 4.88 -9.28 3.64
N PRO A 90 4.27 -10.48 3.41
CA PRO A 90 4.28 -11.55 4.40
C PRO A 90 5.68 -12.16 4.65
N LEU A 91 6.62 -11.93 3.74
CA LEU A 91 7.97 -12.52 3.81
C LEU A 91 9.01 -11.55 4.37
N ILE A 92 8.80 -10.23 4.21
CA ILE A 92 9.82 -9.22 4.49
C ILE A 92 9.46 -8.27 5.63
N LEU A 93 8.19 -8.21 6.02
CA LEU A 93 7.80 -7.46 7.22
C LEU A 93 8.27 -8.20 8.48
N PRO A 94 8.57 -7.46 9.57
CA PRO A 94 8.90 -8.07 10.85
C PRO A 94 7.82 -9.07 11.31
N GLN A 95 8.24 -10.19 11.92
CA GLN A 95 7.32 -11.27 12.32
C GLN A 95 6.25 -10.85 13.34
N GLU A 96 6.53 -9.81 14.11
CA GLU A 96 5.59 -9.21 15.07
C GLU A 96 4.49 -8.38 14.40
N VAL A 97 4.59 -8.13 13.09
CA VAL A 97 3.58 -7.37 12.33
C VAL A 97 2.52 -8.33 11.80
N GLU A 98 1.49 -8.54 12.60
CA GLU A 98 0.39 -9.46 12.26
C GLU A 98 -0.60 -8.88 11.24
N ARG A 99 -0.68 -7.54 11.15
CA ARG A 99 -1.62 -6.83 10.26
C ARG A 99 -1.01 -5.55 9.73
N VAL A 100 -1.27 -5.28 8.47
CA VAL A 100 -1.01 -3.99 7.81
C VAL A 100 -2.24 -3.53 7.02
N LEU A 101 -2.40 -2.23 6.89
CA LEU A 101 -3.30 -1.63 5.91
C LEU A 101 -2.46 -1.12 4.74
N TYR A 102 -2.58 -1.78 3.59
CA TYR A 102 -1.94 -1.33 2.37
C TYR A 102 -2.73 -0.17 1.76
N LEU A 103 -2.04 0.90 1.39
CA LEU A 103 -2.61 2.08 0.73
C LEU A 103 -1.76 2.45 -0.50
N ASP A 104 -2.39 2.69 -1.63
CA ASP A 104 -1.70 3.31 -2.76
C ASP A 104 -1.30 4.74 -2.41
N PRO A 105 -0.10 5.22 -2.84
CA PRO A 105 0.44 6.52 -2.40
C PRO A 105 -0.23 7.74 -3.05
N ASP A 106 -1.13 7.56 -4.01
CA ASP A 106 -1.75 8.62 -4.81
C ASP A 106 -3.25 8.82 -4.52
N MET A 107 -3.66 8.54 -3.29
CA MET A 107 -5.03 8.74 -2.82
C MET A 107 -5.13 9.86 -1.77
N LEU A 108 -6.36 10.23 -1.40
CA LEU A 108 -6.65 11.10 -0.26
C LEU A 108 -7.47 10.34 0.77
N ILE A 109 -7.04 10.42 2.03
CA ILE A 109 -7.77 9.87 3.17
C ILE A 109 -8.70 10.96 3.70
N ILE A 110 -10.01 10.73 3.59
CA ILE A 110 -11.03 11.73 3.95
C ILE A 110 -11.87 11.33 5.18
N ASN A 111 -11.62 10.14 5.71
CA ASN A 111 -12.33 9.60 6.88
C ASN A 111 -11.37 8.87 7.82
N PRO A 112 -11.73 8.67 9.10
CA PRO A 112 -10.95 7.83 10.01
C PRO A 112 -10.77 6.41 9.49
N LEU A 113 -9.55 5.88 9.58
CA LEU A 113 -9.20 4.53 9.11
C LEU A 113 -9.46 3.43 10.14
N ARG A 114 -9.77 3.79 11.41
CA ARG A 114 -10.00 2.83 12.48
C ARG A 114 -11.04 1.76 12.12
N PRO A 115 -12.23 2.09 11.56
CA PRO A 115 -13.21 1.08 11.18
C PRO A 115 -12.70 0.09 10.12
N LEU A 116 -11.87 0.57 9.18
CA LEU A 116 -11.24 -0.28 8.16
C LEU A 116 -10.15 -1.16 8.78
N TRP A 117 -9.32 -0.59 9.66
CA TRP A 117 -8.28 -1.32 10.39
C TRP A 117 -8.85 -2.45 11.26
N GLU A 118 -10.01 -2.25 11.86
CA GLU A 118 -10.68 -3.22 12.75
C GLU A 118 -11.56 -4.24 11.99
N THR A 119 -11.64 -4.16 10.66
CA THR A 119 -12.40 -5.12 9.86
C THR A 119 -11.96 -6.55 10.15
N ASP A 120 -12.90 -7.41 10.50
CA ASP A 120 -12.62 -8.82 10.70
C ASP A 120 -12.33 -9.49 9.34
N LEU A 121 -11.21 -10.17 9.25
CA LEU A 121 -10.83 -10.91 8.05
C LEU A 121 -11.38 -12.33 8.01
N TYR A 122 -12.05 -12.81 9.09
CA TYR A 122 -12.63 -14.17 9.20
C TYR A 122 -11.64 -15.28 8.79
N GLY A 123 -10.37 -15.12 9.20
CA GLY A 123 -9.29 -16.07 8.86
C GLY A 123 -8.81 -16.00 7.41
N LYS A 124 -9.20 -14.99 6.64
CA LYS A 124 -8.68 -14.73 5.29
C LYS A 124 -7.37 -13.94 5.35
N ALA A 125 -6.56 -14.08 4.31
CA ALA A 125 -5.27 -13.42 4.22
C ALA A 125 -5.39 -11.90 4.03
N PHE A 126 -6.43 -11.42 3.35
CA PHE A 126 -6.69 -10.00 3.13
C PHE A 126 -8.18 -9.72 2.85
N ALA A 127 -8.57 -8.45 2.97
CA ALA A 127 -9.81 -7.89 2.44
C ALA A 127 -9.47 -6.77 1.45
N ALA A 128 -10.27 -6.64 0.39
CA ALA A 128 -10.17 -5.59 -0.60
C ALA A 128 -11.55 -5.23 -1.13
N ALA A 129 -11.72 -4.00 -1.63
CA ALA A 129 -12.97 -3.59 -2.23
C ALA A 129 -13.18 -4.28 -3.58
N SER A 130 -14.36 -4.85 -3.79
CA SER A 130 -14.75 -5.34 -5.12
C SER A 130 -14.95 -4.18 -6.09
N HIS A 131 -14.73 -4.44 -7.36
CA HIS A 131 -15.13 -3.50 -8.40
C HIS A 131 -16.66 -3.49 -8.55
N THR A 132 -17.23 -2.33 -8.81
CA THR A 132 -18.68 -2.14 -8.98
C THR A 132 -19.00 -1.40 -10.27
N GLY A 133 -20.21 -1.61 -10.79
CA GLY A 133 -20.75 -0.85 -11.92
C GLY A 133 -19.96 -1.05 -13.22
N LEU A 134 -19.43 0.04 -13.78
CA LEU A 134 -18.75 0.03 -15.09
C LEU A 134 -17.54 -0.91 -15.19
N THR A 135 -17.00 -1.34 -14.07
CA THR A 135 -15.85 -2.26 -14.03
C THR A 135 -16.26 -3.74 -14.09
N GLU A 136 -17.53 -4.07 -13.85
CA GLU A 136 -18.02 -5.47 -13.92
C GLU A 136 -17.84 -6.09 -15.32
N MET A 137 -18.09 -5.29 -16.37
CA MET A 137 -17.88 -5.77 -17.75
C MET A 137 -16.39 -6.07 -18.01
N ALA A 138 -15.48 -5.22 -17.52
CA ALA A 138 -14.05 -5.45 -17.62
C ALA A 138 -13.62 -6.68 -16.79
N ASN A 139 -14.25 -6.92 -15.65
CA ASN A 139 -14.03 -8.12 -14.84
C ASN A 139 -14.41 -9.39 -15.59
N GLY A 140 -15.57 -9.43 -16.23
CA GLY A 140 -16.01 -10.58 -17.03
C GLY A 140 -15.04 -10.90 -18.18
N ILE A 141 -14.51 -9.87 -18.85
CA ILE A 141 -13.48 -10.05 -19.88
C ILE A 141 -12.18 -10.62 -19.29
N ASN A 142 -11.76 -10.12 -18.14
CA ASN A 142 -10.53 -10.60 -17.46
C ASN A 142 -10.71 -12.02 -16.94
N GLN A 143 -11.86 -12.37 -16.37
CA GLN A 143 -12.17 -13.75 -15.96
C GLN A 143 -12.07 -14.73 -17.12
N MET A 144 -12.65 -14.39 -18.28
CA MET A 144 -12.54 -15.20 -19.51
C MET A 144 -11.09 -15.33 -20.00
N ARG A 145 -10.31 -14.24 -19.94
CA ARG A 145 -8.90 -14.26 -20.39
C ARG A 145 -7.98 -15.05 -19.49
N LEU A 146 -8.27 -15.10 -18.20
CA LEU A 146 -7.45 -15.75 -17.17
C LEU A 146 -7.97 -17.14 -16.80
N ASP A 147 -9.09 -17.57 -17.42
CA ASP A 147 -9.77 -18.84 -17.13
C ASP A 147 -10.01 -19.01 -15.62
N THR A 148 -10.61 -17.99 -15.00
CA THR A 148 -10.87 -17.98 -13.57
C THR A 148 -12.28 -17.48 -13.26
N GLU A 149 -12.88 -18.03 -12.20
CA GLU A 149 -14.16 -17.57 -11.64
C GLU A 149 -13.99 -16.50 -10.54
N HIS A 150 -12.73 -16.20 -10.15
CA HIS A 150 -12.47 -15.22 -9.08
C HIS A 150 -12.82 -13.80 -9.50
N GLU A 151 -13.47 -13.09 -8.60
CA GLU A 151 -13.76 -11.66 -8.78
C GLU A 151 -12.47 -10.83 -8.77
N TYR A 152 -12.45 -9.81 -9.62
CA TYR A 152 -11.41 -8.80 -9.64
C TYR A 152 -11.66 -7.81 -8.52
N PHE A 153 -10.63 -7.44 -7.79
CA PHE A 153 -10.72 -6.46 -6.70
C PHE A 153 -9.79 -5.27 -6.91
N ASN A 154 -10.10 -4.16 -6.26
CA ASN A 154 -9.22 -3.01 -6.22
C ASN A 154 -8.10 -3.26 -5.22
N SER A 155 -6.86 -3.25 -5.69
CA SER A 155 -5.68 -3.51 -4.86
C SER A 155 -5.04 -2.24 -4.28
N GLY A 156 -5.64 -1.09 -4.46
CA GLY A 156 -5.13 0.18 -3.92
C GLY A 156 -5.37 0.36 -2.41
N VAL A 157 -6.34 -0.40 -1.86
CA VAL A 157 -6.62 -0.49 -0.42
C VAL A 157 -6.87 -1.94 -0.06
N MET A 158 -6.06 -2.48 0.83
CA MET A 158 -6.16 -3.86 1.31
C MET A 158 -5.80 -3.97 2.79
#